data_6c9c65207f7a769d07522a0064700d9b
#
_entry.id   6c9c65207f7a769d07522a0064700d9b
#
_cell.length_a   1.000
_cell.length_b   1.000
_cell.length_c   1.000
_cell.angle_alpha   90.00
_cell.angle_beta   90.00
_cell.angle_gamma   90.00
#
_symmetry.space_group_name_H-M   'P 1'
#
loop_
_entity.id
_entity.type
_entity.pdbx_description
1 polymer ?
#
loop_
_entity_poly.entity_id
_entity_poly.type
_entity_poly.pdbx_seq_one_letter_code
_entity_poly.pdbx_strand_id
1 'polypeptide(L)'
;MAQIPTAADWGRPLTNRAEKEAVANRLAAEVVDGQVIGFGSGSTSYLTALAIGRRQKEEGVRCIAVPTSIEIAAICMELGIALAPLGAAQPDWCFDGADEVNAQNWLIKGRGGAMFKEKIVFRSSKKRYILVDASKRVEKLGTHFAIPIEVFPGALPYVKSELEKLGATEMALRSGDGKDGPVITEQANLILDARFAEIGADLEKEISAICGVLESGLFIGDDLELISP
;
A
#
# COMPACT_ATOMS: atom_id res chain seq x y z
N MET A 1 8.90 9.26 28.83
CA MET A 1 8.93 8.27 27.73
C MET A 1 7.72 8.53 26.86
N ALA A 2 7.88 8.68 25.54
CA ALA A 2 6.73 8.79 24.63
C ALA A 2 5.90 7.50 24.75
N GLN A 3 4.59 7.66 24.80
CA GLN A 3 3.66 6.54 24.84
C GLN A 3 3.61 5.91 23.44
N ILE A 4 3.69 4.57 23.34
CA ILE A 4 3.50 3.90 22.04
C ILE A 4 2.06 4.16 21.60
N PRO A 5 1.84 4.64 20.34
CA PRO A 5 0.50 4.83 19.81
C PRO A 5 -0.34 3.56 19.92
N THR A 6 -1.63 3.71 20.14
CA THR A 6 -2.57 2.59 20.27
C THR A 6 -3.41 2.46 19.00
N ALA A 7 -4.15 1.36 18.87
CA ALA A 7 -5.06 1.21 17.75
C ALA A 7 -6.17 2.28 17.72
N ALA A 8 -6.45 2.96 18.84
CA ALA A 8 -7.37 4.09 18.90
C ALA A 8 -6.80 5.33 18.17
N ASP A 9 -5.49 5.44 18.08
CA ASP A 9 -4.80 6.57 17.43
C ASP A 9 -4.84 6.48 15.89
N TRP A 10 -5.30 5.33 15.36
CA TRP A 10 -5.53 5.14 13.92
C TRP A 10 -6.66 6.02 13.35
N GLY A 11 -7.49 6.62 14.22
CA GLY A 11 -8.59 7.50 13.81
C GLY A 11 -9.82 6.81 13.21
N ARG A 12 -9.78 5.48 13.04
CA ARG A 12 -10.90 4.66 12.53
C ARG A 12 -10.93 3.29 13.22
N PRO A 13 -12.12 2.69 13.43
CA PRO A 13 -12.22 1.32 13.91
C PRO A 13 -11.50 0.33 12.96
N LEU A 14 -10.68 -0.54 13.52
CA LEU A 14 -9.97 -1.58 12.74
C LEU A 14 -10.86 -2.82 12.59
N THR A 15 -11.25 -3.11 11.35
CA THR A 15 -11.94 -4.36 11.02
C THR A 15 -10.97 -5.56 11.10
N ASN A 16 -11.45 -6.74 11.48
CA ASN A 16 -10.65 -7.99 11.59
C ASN A 16 -9.37 -7.80 12.42
N ARG A 17 -9.48 -7.03 13.51
CA ARG A 17 -8.32 -6.60 14.29
C ARG A 17 -7.46 -7.76 14.77
N ALA A 18 -8.07 -8.79 15.35
CA ALA A 18 -7.34 -9.94 15.90
C ALA A 18 -6.50 -10.66 14.84
N GLU A 19 -7.05 -10.88 13.65
CA GLU A 19 -6.33 -11.49 12.53
C GLU A 19 -5.16 -10.62 12.06
N LYS A 20 -5.39 -9.31 11.93
CA LYS A 20 -4.33 -8.35 11.56
C LYS A 20 -3.22 -8.27 12.60
N GLU A 21 -3.57 -8.31 13.89
CA GLU A 21 -2.57 -8.34 14.97
C GLU A 21 -1.75 -9.64 14.97
N ALA A 22 -2.38 -10.79 14.66
CA ALA A 22 -1.67 -12.05 14.51
C ALA A 22 -0.63 -12.00 13.39
N VAL A 23 -1.04 -11.52 12.22
CA VAL A 23 -0.15 -11.31 11.06
C VAL A 23 0.96 -10.32 11.39
N ALA A 24 0.63 -9.19 12.00
CA ALA A 24 1.57 -8.15 12.38
C ALA A 24 2.64 -8.67 13.36
N ASN A 25 2.24 -9.40 14.39
CA ASN A 25 3.17 -9.98 15.36
C ASN A 25 4.08 -11.04 14.74
N ARG A 26 3.52 -11.89 13.86
CA ARG A 26 4.30 -12.90 13.12
C ARG A 26 5.38 -12.22 12.27
N LEU A 27 5.03 -11.19 11.51
CA LEU A 27 6.00 -10.50 10.65
C LEU A 27 7.01 -9.68 11.48
N ALA A 28 6.57 -9.03 12.55
CA ALA A 28 7.47 -8.31 13.41
C ALA A 28 8.56 -9.22 14.01
N ALA A 29 8.28 -10.51 14.24
CA ALA A 29 9.25 -11.49 14.71
C ALA A 29 10.41 -11.74 13.74
N GLU A 30 10.21 -11.51 12.44
CA GLU A 30 11.23 -11.67 11.41
C GLU A 30 12.28 -10.53 11.37
N VAL A 31 12.03 -9.43 12.09
CA VAL A 31 12.96 -8.28 12.10
C VAL A 31 14.26 -8.66 12.78
N VAL A 32 15.36 -8.48 12.08
CA VAL A 32 16.74 -8.64 12.56
C VAL A 32 17.39 -7.27 12.72
N ASP A 33 18.26 -7.14 13.69
CA ASP A 33 18.94 -5.88 14.00
C ASP A 33 19.72 -5.32 12.80
N GLY A 34 19.58 -4.01 12.55
CA GLY A 34 20.26 -3.30 11.47
C GLY A 34 19.61 -3.39 10.09
N GLN A 35 18.50 -4.13 9.91
CA GLN A 35 17.83 -4.23 8.61
C GLN A 35 17.22 -2.91 8.15
N VAL A 36 17.21 -2.70 6.84
CA VAL A 36 16.41 -1.68 6.16
C VAL A 36 15.12 -2.34 5.68
N ILE A 37 13.98 -1.81 6.09
CA ILE A 37 12.66 -2.42 5.85
C ILE A 37 11.73 -1.40 5.20
N GLY A 38 11.05 -1.82 4.13
CA GLY A 38 9.97 -1.05 3.52
C GLY A 38 8.68 -1.17 4.35
N PHE A 39 8.19 -0.06 4.86
CA PHE A 39 6.96 0.00 5.66
C PHE A 39 5.80 0.45 4.79
N GLY A 40 4.89 -0.48 4.52
CA GLY A 40 3.65 -0.22 3.79
C GLY A 40 2.66 0.63 4.56
N SER A 41 1.60 1.01 3.88
CA SER A 41 0.51 1.85 4.42
C SER A 41 -0.72 1.01 4.81
N GLY A 42 -1.67 1.64 5.50
CA GLY A 42 -2.93 1.01 5.87
C GLY A 42 -2.90 0.25 7.21
N SER A 43 -4.07 -0.25 7.62
CA SER A 43 -4.30 -0.71 9.00
C SER A 43 -3.47 -1.91 9.45
N THR A 44 -3.18 -2.86 8.56
CA THR A 44 -2.33 -4.01 8.90
C THR A 44 -0.87 -3.59 9.03
N SER A 45 -0.40 -2.73 8.13
CA SER A 45 0.95 -2.14 8.19
C SER A 45 1.14 -1.28 9.42
N TYR A 46 0.13 -0.51 9.83
CA TYR A 46 0.11 0.22 11.09
C TYR A 46 0.32 -0.71 12.29
N LEU A 47 -0.45 -1.79 12.38
CA LEU A 47 -0.29 -2.77 13.47
C LEU A 47 1.08 -3.45 13.46
N THR A 48 1.64 -3.70 12.26
CA THR A 48 2.99 -4.24 12.11
C THR A 48 4.04 -3.25 12.60
N ALA A 49 3.91 -1.96 12.28
CA ALA A 49 4.78 -0.92 12.81
C ALA A 49 4.73 -0.85 14.34
N LEU A 50 3.52 -0.94 14.93
CA LEU A 50 3.36 -1.01 16.39
C LEU A 50 4.07 -2.24 17.00
N ALA A 51 3.94 -3.40 16.36
CA ALA A 51 4.59 -4.63 16.84
C ALA A 51 6.12 -4.53 16.75
N ILE A 52 6.67 -3.97 15.66
CA ILE A 52 8.10 -3.70 15.51
C ILE A 52 8.59 -2.69 16.57
N GLY A 53 7.85 -1.60 16.78
CA GLY A 53 8.18 -0.60 17.81
C GLY A 53 8.21 -1.17 19.21
N ARG A 54 7.32 -2.13 19.55
CA ARG A 54 7.35 -2.87 20.81
C ARG A 54 8.63 -3.69 20.94
N ARG A 55 8.98 -4.48 19.91
CA ARG A 55 10.22 -5.26 19.92
C ARG A 55 11.46 -4.38 20.04
N GLN A 56 11.48 -3.23 19.35
CA GLN A 56 12.55 -2.24 19.49
C GLN A 56 12.71 -1.78 20.94
N LYS A 57 11.60 -1.54 21.64
CA LYS A 57 11.58 -1.05 23.02
C LYS A 57 11.94 -2.15 24.05
N GLU A 58 11.44 -3.37 23.84
CA GLU A 58 11.53 -4.48 24.80
C GLU A 58 12.76 -5.35 24.58
N GLU A 59 13.16 -5.57 23.33
CA GLU A 59 14.25 -6.47 22.95
C GLU A 59 15.50 -5.73 22.45
N GLY A 60 15.41 -4.41 22.19
CA GLY A 60 16.51 -3.61 21.69
C GLY A 60 16.82 -3.78 20.19
N VAL A 61 16.05 -4.59 19.46
CA VAL A 61 16.18 -4.78 18.02
C VAL A 61 15.94 -3.45 17.29
N ARG A 62 16.81 -3.07 16.37
CA ARG A 62 16.74 -1.81 15.62
C ARG A 62 16.60 -2.08 14.14
N CYS A 63 15.74 -1.31 13.46
CA CYS A 63 15.66 -1.31 12.00
C CYS A 63 15.54 0.13 11.49
N ILE A 64 15.73 0.29 10.18
CA ILE A 64 15.54 1.56 9.47
C ILE A 64 14.33 1.38 8.56
N ALA A 65 13.31 2.20 8.74
CA ALA A 65 12.10 2.16 7.93
C ALA A 65 12.23 3.03 6.67
N VAL A 66 11.81 2.48 5.52
CA VAL A 66 11.54 3.23 4.29
C VAL A 66 10.02 3.29 4.15
N PRO A 67 9.37 4.40 4.56
CA PRO A 67 7.91 4.48 4.61
C PRO A 67 7.30 4.77 3.24
N THR A 68 6.13 4.19 2.97
CA THR A 68 5.37 4.39 1.74
C THR A 68 4.41 5.58 1.79
N SER A 69 4.19 6.17 2.98
CA SER A 69 3.33 7.35 3.17
C SER A 69 3.82 8.24 4.31
N ILE A 70 3.37 9.48 4.31
CA ILE A 70 3.61 10.44 5.41
C ILE A 70 2.99 9.90 6.71
N GLU A 71 1.84 9.26 6.62
CA GLU A 71 1.15 8.66 7.75
C GLU A 71 2.01 7.60 8.45
N ILE A 72 2.51 6.62 7.72
CA ILE A 72 3.34 5.56 8.32
C ILE A 72 4.70 6.11 8.77
N ALA A 73 5.23 7.14 8.09
CA ALA A 73 6.43 7.84 8.52
C ALA A 73 6.23 8.52 9.90
N ALA A 74 5.09 9.18 10.10
CA ALA A 74 4.75 9.79 11.39
C ALA A 74 4.66 8.75 12.51
N ILE A 75 4.02 7.61 12.24
CA ILE A 75 3.95 6.48 13.20
C ILE A 75 5.35 5.95 13.54
N CYS A 76 6.21 5.75 12.54
CA CYS A 76 7.60 5.32 12.78
C CYS A 76 8.36 6.32 13.67
N MET A 77 8.21 7.63 13.43
CA MET A 77 8.82 8.67 14.27
C MET A 77 8.33 8.61 15.72
N GLU A 78 7.02 8.46 15.95
CA GLU A 78 6.46 8.33 17.31
C GLU A 78 6.96 7.08 18.03
N LEU A 79 7.18 5.98 17.29
CA LEU A 79 7.73 4.74 17.80
C LEU A 79 9.26 4.80 18.02
N GLY A 80 9.93 5.86 17.57
CA GLY A 80 11.40 6.00 17.61
C GLY A 80 12.11 5.06 16.63
N ILE A 81 11.42 4.62 15.56
CA ILE A 81 12.02 3.85 14.47
C ILE A 81 12.74 4.84 13.53
N ALA A 82 14.02 4.57 13.25
CA ALA A 82 14.79 5.41 12.34
C ALA A 82 14.21 5.38 10.92
N LEU A 83 14.22 6.52 10.23
CA LEU A 83 13.70 6.65 8.86
C LEU A 83 14.85 6.81 7.87
N ALA A 84 14.72 6.19 6.71
CA ALA A 84 15.46 6.54 5.50
C ALA A 84 14.49 7.06 4.43
N PRO A 85 14.88 8.10 3.66
CA PRO A 85 14.07 8.57 2.55
C PRO A 85 14.04 7.53 1.43
N LEU A 86 12.98 7.57 0.64
CA LEU A 86 12.83 6.73 -0.55
C LEU A 86 14.05 6.91 -1.48
N GLY A 87 14.65 5.80 -1.90
CA GLY A 87 15.82 5.77 -2.76
C GLY A 87 17.17 5.94 -2.04
N ALA A 88 17.22 6.23 -0.74
CA ALA A 88 18.48 6.33 0.00
C ALA A 88 19.12 4.97 0.33
N ALA A 89 18.31 3.92 0.45
CA ALA A 89 18.77 2.56 0.72
C ALA A 89 17.81 1.54 0.08
N GLN A 90 18.36 0.42 -0.39
CA GLN A 90 17.54 -0.71 -0.85
C GLN A 90 17.01 -1.48 0.35
N PRO A 91 15.68 -1.64 0.51
CA PRO A 91 15.15 -2.44 1.60
C PRO A 91 15.53 -3.93 1.47
N ASP A 92 15.91 -4.54 2.58
CA ASP A 92 16.14 -5.99 2.64
C ASP A 92 14.84 -6.75 2.41
N TRP A 93 13.76 -6.22 2.90
CA TRP A 93 12.40 -6.67 2.62
C TRP A 93 11.41 -5.53 2.86
N CYS A 94 10.20 -5.70 2.34
CA CYS A 94 9.10 -4.81 2.63
C CYS A 94 7.85 -5.59 3.01
N PHE A 95 6.94 -4.91 3.65
CA PHE A 95 5.59 -5.42 3.90
C PHE A 95 4.54 -4.37 3.56
N ASP A 96 3.40 -4.84 3.08
CA ASP A 96 2.26 -3.99 2.82
C ASP A 96 0.96 -4.81 2.83
N GLY A 97 -0.20 -4.14 2.87
CA GLY A 97 -1.49 -4.76 2.66
C GLY A 97 -1.89 -4.80 1.19
N ALA A 98 -2.98 -5.52 0.89
CA ALA A 98 -3.68 -5.43 -0.38
C ALA A 98 -5.18 -5.24 -0.17
N ASP A 99 -5.85 -4.63 -1.15
CA ASP A 99 -7.30 -4.52 -1.17
C ASP A 99 -7.94 -5.79 -1.72
N GLU A 100 -7.35 -6.37 -2.76
CA GLU A 100 -7.68 -7.67 -3.34
C GLU A 100 -6.42 -8.45 -3.71
N VAL A 101 -6.50 -9.79 -3.65
CA VAL A 101 -5.50 -10.73 -4.16
C VAL A 101 -6.19 -11.93 -4.81
N ASN A 102 -5.77 -12.30 -6.01
CA ASN A 102 -6.27 -13.48 -6.72
C ASN A 102 -5.34 -14.71 -6.59
N ALA A 103 -5.73 -15.82 -7.21
CA ALA A 103 -4.94 -17.06 -7.16
C ALA A 103 -3.56 -16.98 -7.83
N GLN A 104 -3.33 -16.02 -8.72
CA GLN A 104 -2.04 -15.74 -9.36
C GLN A 104 -1.15 -14.80 -8.55
N ASN A 105 -1.56 -14.43 -7.34
CA ASN A 105 -0.93 -13.41 -6.50
C ASN A 105 -0.88 -12.02 -7.16
N TRP A 106 -1.78 -11.74 -8.11
CA TRP A 106 -1.97 -10.38 -8.58
C TRP A 106 -2.77 -9.58 -7.56
N LEU A 107 -2.47 -8.29 -7.43
CA LEU A 107 -3.04 -7.46 -6.38
C LEU A 107 -3.74 -6.23 -6.95
N ILE A 108 -4.80 -5.80 -6.27
CA ILE A 108 -5.25 -4.41 -6.26
C ILE A 108 -4.87 -3.81 -4.93
N LYS A 109 -4.20 -2.64 -4.98
CA LYS A 109 -3.75 -1.83 -3.84
C LYS A 109 -4.09 -0.36 -4.09
N GLY A 110 -3.76 0.48 -3.11
CA GLY A 110 -3.85 1.93 -3.29
C GLY A 110 -5.17 2.55 -2.87
N ARG A 111 -6.00 1.87 -2.08
CA ARG A 111 -7.19 2.47 -1.48
C ARG A 111 -6.85 3.71 -0.63
N GLY A 112 -5.70 3.70 0.05
CA GLY A 112 -5.17 4.84 0.81
C GLY A 112 -4.55 5.95 -0.03
N GLY A 113 -4.34 5.74 -1.34
CA GLY A 113 -3.74 6.73 -2.25
C GLY A 113 -2.22 6.75 -2.24
N ALA A 114 -1.55 5.75 -1.69
CA ALA A 114 -0.09 5.68 -1.58
C ALA A 114 0.58 4.79 -2.65
N MET A 115 -0.19 4.28 -3.64
CA MET A 115 0.23 3.23 -4.58
C MET A 115 1.55 3.53 -5.30
N PHE A 116 1.86 4.78 -5.59
CA PHE A 116 3.10 5.15 -6.27
C PHE A 116 4.32 4.83 -5.40
N LYS A 117 4.35 5.33 -4.17
CA LYS A 117 5.44 5.04 -3.24
C LYS A 117 5.44 3.56 -2.81
N GLU A 118 4.26 2.98 -2.60
CA GLU A 118 4.11 1.56 -2.30
C GLU A 118 4.79 0.71 -3.37
N LYS A 119 4.54 0.97 -4.66
CA LYS A 119 5.13 0.20 -5.76
C LYS A 119 6.64 0.39 -5.86
N ILE A 120 7.15 1.60 -5.65
CA ILE A 120 8.60 1.84 -5.66
C ILE A 120 9.28 1.05 -4.55
N VAL A 121 8.79 1.15 -3.30
CA VAL A 121 9.35 0.43 -2.15
C VAL A 121 9.25 -1.08 -2.39
N PHE A 122 8.09 -1.55 -2.84
CA PHE A 122 7.84 -2.96 -3.13
C PHE A 122 8.83 -3.50 -4.17
N ARG A 123 8.97 -2.84 -5.33
CA ARG A 123 9.84 -3.32 -6.43
C ARG A 123 11.33 -3.13 -6.15
N SER A 124 11.71 -2.17 -5.31
CA SER A 124 13.10 -2.00 -4.89
C SER A 124 13.55 -2.95 -3.77
N SER A 125 12.63 -3.60 -3.08
CA SER A 125 12.93 -4.52 -1.97
C SER A 125 13.41 -5.88 -2.46
N LYS A 126 14.34 -6.52 -1.73
CA LYS A 126 14.85 -7.86 -2.05
C LYS A 126 13.81 -8.95 -1.83
N LYS A 127 12.98 -8.83 -0.77
CA LYS A 127 11.83 -9.69 -0.49
C LYS A 127 10.56 -8.84 -0.27
N ARG A 128 9.41 -9.40 -0.58
CA ARG A 128 8.13 -8.71 -0.57
C ARG A 128 7.08 -9.52 0.15
N TYR A 129 6.56 -8.99 1.25
CA TYR A 129 5.51 -9.61 2.02
C TYR A 129 4.20 -8.83 1.87
N ILE A 130 3.13 -9.53 1.49
CA ILE A 130 1.79 -8.95 1.40
C ILE A 130 0.92 -9.55 2.50
N LEU A 131 0.42 -8.68 3.35
CA LEU A 131 -0.34 -9.00 4.55
C LEU A 131 -1.83 -8.98 4.22
N VAL A 132 -2.46 -10.15 4.23
CA VAL A 132 -3.87 -10.29 3.85
C VAL A 132 -4.63 -11.18 4.81
N ASP A 133 -5.86 -10.83 5.10
CA ASP A 133 -6.84 -11.70 5.71
C ASP A 133 -7.70 -12.39 4.63
N ALA A 134 -8.54 -13.34 5.04
CA ALA A 134 -9.38 -14.11 4.11
C ALA A 134 -10.30 -13.23 3.26
N SER A 135 -10.74 -12.07 3.77
CA SER A 135 -11.64 -11.15 3.06
C SER A 135 -11.02 -10.48 1.83
N LYS A 136 -9.68 -10.56 1.69
CA LYS A 136 -8.94 -9.96 0.57
C LYS A 136 -8.78 -10.90 -0.62
N ARG A 137 -9.05 -12.18 -0.42
CA ARG A 137 -8.95 -13.18 -1.48
C ARG A 137 -10.17 -13.12 -2.39
N VAL A 138 -9.91 -12.98 -3.68
CA VAL A 138 -10.95 -12.94 -4.72
C VAL A 138 -10.60 -13.92 -5.84
N GLU A 139 -11.62 -14.41 -6.53
CA GLU A 139 -11.43 -15.22 -7.74
C GLU A 139 -10.91 -14.34 -8.89
N LYS A 140 -11.50 -13.15 -9.05
CA LYS A 140 -11.12 -12.16 -10.08
C LYS A 140 -10.85 -10.82 -9.42
N LEU A 141 -9.77 -10.16 -9.83
CA LEU A 141 -9.51 -8.78 -9.43
C LEU A 141 -10.62 -7.85 -9.94
N GLY A 142 -10.88 -6.78 -9.20
CA GLY A 142 -11.95 -5.83 -9.51
C GLY A 142 -13.33 -6.25 -8.98
N THR A 143 -13.40 -7.35 -8.21
CA THR A 143 -14.67 -7.84 -7.62
C THR A 143 -15.24 -6.83 -6.63
N HIS A 144 -14.46 -6.36 -5.69
CA HIS A 144 -14.91 -5.42 -4.66
C HIS A 144 -14.39 -4.00 -4.89
N PHE A 145 -13.18 -3.86 -5.44
CA PHE A 145 -12.51 -2.57 -5.59
C PHE A 145 -12.24 -2.24 -7.06
N ALA A 146 -12.45 -0.97 -7.42
CA ALA A 146 -11.93 -0.43 -8.67
C ALA A 146 -10.41 -0.32 -8.60
N ILE A 147 -9.75 -0.25 -9.74
CA ILE A 147 -8.31 -0.02 -9.84
C ILE A 147 -8.05 1.47 -9.60
N PRO A 148 -7.30 1.85 -8.54
CA PRO A 148 -6.88 3.23 -8.37
C PRO A 148 -5.79 3.57 -9.40
N ILE A 149 -5.92 4.72 -10.05
CA ILE A 149 -4.95 5.23 -11.02
C ILE A 149 -4.59 6.65 -10.60
N GLU A 150 -3.31 6.89 -10.32
CA GLU A 150 -2.80 8.20 -9.97
C GLU A 150 -2.51 8.99 -11.25
N VAL A 151 -3.17 10.14 -11.40
CA VAL A 151 -3.21 10.91 -12.63
C VAL A 151 -2.80 12.35 -12.38
N PHE A 152 -1.89 12.88 -13.19
CA PHE A 152 -1.59 14.29 -13.23
C PHE A 152 -2.87 15.11 -13.52
N PRO A 153 -3.22 16.14 -12.72
CA PRO A 153 -4.51 16.81 -12.82
C PRO A 153 -4.84 17.35 -14.23
N GLY A 154 -3.86 17.94 -14.89
CA GLY A 154 -4.03 18.49 -16.24
C GLY A 154 -4.23 17.44 -17.35
N ALA A 155 -3.89 16.18 -17.08
CA ALA A 155 -4.04 15.09 -18.05
C ALA A 155 -5.38 14.33 -17.91
N LEU A 156 -6.20 14.64 -16.91
CA LEU A 156 -7.38 13.84 -16.57
C LEU A 156 -8.32 13.55 -17.75
N PRO A 157 -8.69 14.52 -18.63
CA PRO A 157 -9.58 14.21 -19.77
C PRO A 157 -8.94 13.26 -20.79
N TYR A 158 -7.63 13.44 -21.04
CA TYR A 158 -6.87 12.58 -21.95
C TYR A 158 -6.75 11.17 -21.39
N VAL A 159 -6.34 11.03 -20.13
CA VAL A 159 -6.21 9.72 -19.46
C VAL A 159 -7.53 8.96 -19.46
N LYS A 160 -8.66 9.63 -19.17
CA LYS A 160 -9.99 9.00 -19.25
C LYS A 160 -10.26 8.42 -20.64
N SER A 161 -9.99 9.20 -21.70
CA SER A 161 -10.19 8.74 -23.08
C SER A 161 -9.30 7.54 -23.44
N GLU A 162 -8.05 7.49 -22.96
CA GLU A 162 -7.18 6.34 -23.20
C GLU A 162 -7.62 5.10 -22.40
N LEU A 163 -8.06 5.27 -21.15
CA LEU A 163 -8.59 4.16 -20.34
C LEU A 163 -9.89 3.57 -20.94
N GLU A 164 -10.76 4.41 -21.53
CA GLU A 164 -11.93 3.93 -22.29
C GLU A 164 -11.52 3.03 -23.46
N LYS A 165 -10.47 3.39 -24.20
CA LYS A 165 -9.93 2.55 -25.29
C LYS A 165 -9.35 1.23 -24.79
N LEU A 166 -8.80 1.20 -23.56
CA LEU A 166 -8.35 -0.02 -22.89
C LEU A 166 -9.50 -0.85 -22.28
N GLY A 167 -10.75 -0.39 -22.40
CA GLY A 167 -11.93 -1.12 -21.95
C GLY A 167 -12.39 -0.78 -20.53
N ALA A 168 -12.02 0.38 -20.00
CA ALA A 168 -12.59 0.85 -18.74
C ALA A 168 -14.11 1.08 -18.90
N THR A 169 -14.90 0.48 -18.00
CA THR A 169 -16.37 0.52 -18.04
C THR A 169 -16.95 1.60 -17.16
N GLU A 170 -16.27 1.93 -16.06
CA GLU A 170 -16.66 2.96 -15.10
C GLU A 170 -15.42 3.70 -14.62
N MET A 171 -15.52 5.00 -14.43
CA MET A 171 -14.44 5.82 -13.91
C MET A 171 -14.98 6.93 -13.00
N ALA A 172 -14.45 7.04 -11.79
CA ALA A 172 -14.81 8.09 -10.85
C ALA A 172 -13.58 8.73 -10.22
N LEU A 173 -13.57 10.05 -10.08
CA LEU A 173 -12.58 10.72 -9.23
C LEU A 173 -12.85 10.36 -7.77
N ARG A 174 -11.80 9.96 -7.07
CA ARG A 174 -11.89 9.62 -5.65
C ARG A 174 -12.21 10.86 -4.84
N SER A 175 -13.30 10.78 -4.07
CA SER A 175 -13.66 11.76 -3.05
C SER A 175 -13.20 11.30 -1.66
N GLY A 176 -12.97 12.24 -0.76
CA GLY A 176 -12.64 12.00 0.64
C GLY A 176 -13.74 12.48 1.56
N ASP A 177 -13.95 11.80 2.68
CA ASP A 177 -14.88 12.25 3.71
C ASP A 177 -14.36 13.55 4.36
N GLY A 178 -15.24 14.53 4.53
CA GLY A 178 -14.92 15.79 5.18
C GLY A 178 -14.04 16.76 4.38
N LYS A 179 -13.90 16.53 3.07
CA LYS A 179 -13.15 17.40 2.16
C LYS A 179 -13.98 17.72 0.92
N ASP A 180 -14.06 19.01 0.58
CA ASP A 180 -14.62 19.44 -0.70
C ASP A 180 -13.62 19.12 -1.86
N GLY A 181 -14.15 18.57 -2.94
CA GLY A 181 -13.38 18.17 -4.12
C GLY A 181 -12.68 16.80 -3.98
N PRO A 182 -11.86 16.41 -4.96
CA PRO A 182 -11.23 15.11 -5.02
C PRO A 182 -10.11 14.95 -3.99
N VAL A 183 -9.77 13.68 -3.68
CA VAL A 183 -8.56 13.34 -2.94
C VAL A 183 -7.33 13.75 -3.75
N ILE A 184 -6.37 14.36 -3.08
CA ILE A 184 -5.06 14.72 -3.64
C ILE A 184 -4.02 13.79 -3.01
N THR A 185 -3.20 13.13 -3.83
CA THR A 185 -2.11 12.27 -3.36
C THR A 185 -0.98 13.10 -2.74
N GLU A 186 -0.06 12.44 -2.07
CA GLU A 186 1.15 13.08 -1.54
C GLU A 186 2.06 13.67 -2.64
N GLN A 187 1.87 13.24 -3.89
CA GLN A 187 2.55 13.78 -5.07
C GLN A 187 1.75 14.88 -5.77
N ALA A 188 0.70 15.40 -5.11
CA ALA A 188 -0.20 16.43 -5.64
C ALA A 188 -0.97 16.03 -6.91
N ASN A 189 -1.24 14.73 -7.09
CA ASN A 189 -2.02 14.18 -8.18
C ASN A 189 -3.45 13.81 -7.76
N LEU A 190 -4.29 13.51 -8.75
CA LEU A 190 -5.64 12.99 -8.56
C LEU A 190 -5.62 11.46 -8.54
N ILE A 191 -6.66 10.85 -7.97
CA ILE A 191 -6.91 9.42 -8.07
C ILE A 191 -8.17 9.21 -8.87
N LEU A 192 -8.05 8.47 -9.98
CA LEU A 192 -9.15 8.00 -10.79
C LEU A 192 -9.37 6.51 -10.49
N ASP A 193 -10.49 6.17 -9.89
CA ASP A 193 -10.89 4.80 -9.65
C ASP A 193 -11.57 4.25 -10.90
N ALA A 194 -10.97 3.27 -11.57
CA ALA A 194 -11.44 2.70 -12.83
C ALA A 194 -11.82 1.23 -12.70
N ARG A 195 -12.92 0.82 -13.33
CA ARG A 195 -13.35 -0.58 -13.44
C ARG A 195 -13.15 -1.07 -14.86
N PHE A 196 -12.75 -2.35 -14.95
CA PHE A 196 -12.58 -3.07 -16.20
C PHE A 196 -13.38 -4.37 -16.15
N ALA A 197 -13.94 -4.79 -17.28
CA ALA A 197 -14.65 -6.07 -17.35
C ALA A 197 -13.72 -7.27 -17.12
N GLU A 198 -12.47 -7.16 -17.60
CA GLU A 198 -11.40 -8.14 -17.38
C GLU A 198 -10.08 -7.44 -17.06
N ILE A 199 -9.31 -8.03 -16.17
CA ILE A 199 -7.97 -7.57 -15.82
C ILE A 199 -6.97 -8.61 -16.32
N GLY A 200 -6.41 -8.36 -17.50
CA GLY A 200 -5.40 -9.21 -18.12
C GLY A 200 -3.98 -8.92 -17.60
N ALA A 201 -3.05 -9.79 -17.96
CA ALA A 201 -1.65 -9.70 -17.52
C ALA A 201 -0.91 -8.44 -17.99
N ASP A 202 -1.35 -7.83 -19.08
CA ASP A 202 -0.70 -6.65 -19.66
C ASP A 202 -1.33 -5.33 -19.21
N LEU A 203 -2.53 -5.36 -18.59
CA LEU A 203 -3.30 -4.15 -18.26
C LEU A 203 -2.51 -3.17 -17.38
N GLU A 204 -1.71 -3.65 -16.41
CA GLU A 204 -0.86 -2.78 -15.59
C GLU A 204 0.11 -1.97 -16.46
N LYS A 205 0.78 -2.63 -17.42
CA LYS A 205 1.74 -1.99 -18.32
C LYS A 205 1.05 -1.03 -19.28
N GLU A 206 -0.10 -1.41 -19.80
CA GLU A 206 -0.90 -0.57 -20.72
C GLU A 206 -1.35 0.71 -20.03
N ILE A 207 -1.87 0.62 -18.79
CA ILE A 207 -2.24 1.79 -17.98
C ILE A 207 -1.01 2.66 -17.70
N SER A 208 0.11 2.07 -17.31
CA SER A 208 1.34 2.80 -16.98
C SER A 208 1.98 3.48 -18.21
N ALA A 209 1.66 3.03 -19.42
CA ALA A 209 2.13 3.64 -20.66
C ALA A 209 1.34 4.90 -21.07
N ILE A 210 0.20 5.18 -20.43
CA ILE A 210 -0.61 6.36 -20.76
C ILE A 210 0.09 7.61 -20.22
N CYS A 211 0.39 8.56 -21.09
CA CYS A 211 0.95 9.85 -20.70
C CYS A 211 0.02 10.57 -19.71
N GLY A 212 0.56 10.99 -18.57
CA GLY A 212 -0.20 11.62 -17.48
C GLY A 212 -0.68 10.68 -16.40
N VAL A 213 -0.52 9.37 -16.56
CA VAL A 213 -0.60 8.40 -15.45
C VAL A 213 0.74 8.38 -14.73
N LEU A 214 0.72 8.54 -13.40
CA LEU A 214 1.91 8.36 -12.58
C LEU A 214 2.09 6.90 -12.18
N GLU A 215 1.01 6.26 -11.69
CA GLU A 215 1.02 4.85 -11.31
C GLU A 215 -0.41 4.30 -11.18
N SER A 216 -0.54 2.98 -11.21
CA SER A 216 -1.78 2.28 -10.92
C SER A 216 -1.67 1.40 -9.68
N GLY A 217 -2.81 1.08 -9.09
CA GLY A 217 -2.92 0.13 -7.98
C GLY A 217 -2.89 -1.34 -8.39
N LEU A 218 -2.61 -1.66 -9.66
CA LEU A 218 -2.37 -3.03 -10.11
C LEU A 218 -0.93 -3.44 -9.83
N PHE A 219 -0.74 -4.64 -9.31
CA PHE A 219 0.56 -5.29 -9.11
C PHE A 219 0.47 -6.68 -9.73
N ILE A 220 1.03 -6.85 -10.93
CA ILE A 220 0.89 -8.05 -11.76
C ILE A 220 2.26 -8.66 -12.05
N GLY A 221 2.39 -9.97 -11.77
CA GLY A 221 3.60 -10.73 -12.10
C GLY A 221 4.80 -10.47 -11.21
N ASP A 222 4.60 -9.80 -10.08
CA ASP A 222 5.65 -9.59 -9.08
C ASP A 222 5.84 -10.84 -8.21
N ASP A 223 7.11 -11.15 -7.87
CA ASP A 223 7.44 -12.19 -6.89
C ASP A 223 7.16 -11.67 -5.48
N LEU A 224 6.30 -12.36 -4.74
CA LEU A 224 5.87 -11.98 -3.40
C LEU A 224 5.46 -13.18 -2.55
N GLU A 225 5.49 -13.00 -1.25
CA GLU A 225 4.99 -13.96 -0.26
C GLU A 225 3.76 -13.39 0.46
N LEU A 226 2.67 -14.18 0.45
CA LEU A 226 1.45 -13.83 1.18
C LEU A 226 1.57 -14.29 2.63
N ILE A 227 1.38 -13.35 3.56
CA ILE A 227 1.29 -13.66 4.99
C ILE A 227 -0.18 -13.51 5.41
N SER A 228 -0.74 -14.61 5.88
CA SER A 228 -2.12 -14.68 6.39
C SER A 228 -2.14 -15.25 7.81
N PRO A 229 -3.23 -15.02 8.57
CA PRO A 229 -3.41 -15.55 9.92
C PRO A 229 -3.28 -17.05 10.00
#